data_8a44570ce90d2af301a53ba7655a7b22
#
_entry.id   8a44570ce90d2af301a53ba7655a7b22
#
_cell.length_a   1.000
_cell.length_b   1.000
_cell.length_c   1.000
_cell.angle_alpha   90.00
_cell.angle_beta   90.00
_cell.angle_gamma   90.00
#
_symmetry.space_group_name_H-M   'P 1'
#
loop_
_entity.id
_entity.type
_entity.pdbx_description
1 polymer ?
#
loop_
_entity_poly.entity_id
_entity_poly.type
_entity_poly.pdbx_seq_one_letter_code
_entity_poly.pdbx_strand_id
1 'polypeptide(L)'
;MRDVSAESLEDIEKQIADLTNQLQLSQAATTPLEAEVAKLQKQIVNIQSQIKQYEGEIQELGKNIESREIKIKTQYLILGAKVRDYYKKTRFYSPLLTLLSSQSAGELTRELTYKEATADEDKEMIVSITKEVIQLEADKKKLESDKVRLATLQQKIDAQRAFFEKEIAGAKKWQQELSGKIATLTAKQQAILSEKSGTFQTTVGDVPLADDPASRPDYNPGFSPAFAAFSFGAPHFKGMSQYGAYGRAKQGQSYETILKAYYGSGIEIRDHNPDAQIVVEGYGSFSLEEYAKRIYEMPGSWGDEGGMEALKAQAIAARSYALARGGTICATESCQVFKPSPKGGRWEEAVNATRGKVVYANGSPFSTWYASTSGGYQLGYSANGYSTPGFWDTPSGQAGWTGQAYEKVAGSPWFYKAWYKTRSGDSCGRSHPWLSSEEMADILNAWVILFSGGGDSGRVTPESGCWGGNPYSKEEMRGIGGFNSVSGVSVTYGNNGVTANITFQTNKGSTTISAADFKKAFNLRAPGRISLKSNLFNRIILKEDRY
;
A
#
# COMPACT_ATOMS: atom_id res chain seq x y z
N MET A 1 29.33 -22.10 -32.94
CA MET A 1 29.48 -21.18 -31.80
C MET A 1 28.85 -19.88 -32.25
N ARG A 2 27.68 -19.53 -31.70
CA ARG A 2 27.08 -18.22 -31.95
C ARG A 2 27.69 -17.29 -30.93
N ASP A 3 28.39 -16.28 -31.41
CA ASP A 3 28.84 -15.13 -30.61
C ASP A 3 27.58 -14.54 -29.93
N VAL A 4 27.49 -14.69 -28.62
CA VAL A 4 26.60 -13.88 -27.82
C VAL A 4 27.31 -12.53 -27.68
N SER A 5 27.09 -11.63 -28.67
CA SER A 5 27.54 -10.25 -28.57
C SER A 5 27.01 -9.67 -27.25
N ALA A 6 27.90 -9.13 -26.43
CA ALA A 6 27.52 -8.38 -25.26
C ALA A 6 26.54 -7.28 -25.69
N GLU A 7 25.34 -7.29 -25.14
CA GLU A 7 24.27 -6.35 -25.42
C GLU A 7 24.79 -4.92 -25.19
N SER A 8 24.74 -4.11 -26.24
CA SER A 8 25.33 -2.77 -26.18
C SER A 8 24.49 -1.85 -25.30
N LEU A 9 25.08 -0.78 -24.78
CA LEU A 9 24.35 0.25 -24.03
C LEU A 9 23.15 0.79 -24.84
N GLU A 10 23.35 0.98 -26.14
CA GLU A 10 22.34 1.47 -27.09
C GLU A 10 21.16 0.50 -27.25
N ASP A 11 21.44 -0.82 -27.26
CA ASP A 11 20.39 -1.84 -27.31
C ASP A 11 19.56 -1.83 -26.02
N ILE A 12 20.20 -1.66 -24.87
CA ILE A 12 19.51 -1.58 -23.56
C ILE A 12 18.69 -0.29 -23.46
N GLU A 13 19.20 0.83 -23.91
CA GLU A 13 18.47 2.11 -23.95
C GLU A 13 17.21 2.00 -24.82
N LYS A 14 17.33 1.38 -25.99
CA LYS A 14 16.20 1.13 -26.87
C LYS A 14 15.16 0.22 -26.23
N GLN A 15 15.58 -0.87 -25.58
CA GLN A 15 14.66 -1.77 -24.88
C GLN A 15 13.94 -1.07 -23.72
N ILE A 16 14.62 -0.23 -22.94
CA ILE A 16 14.02 0.56 -21.88
C ILE A 16 12.97 1.52 -22.45
N ALA A 17 13.30 2.21 -23.55
CA ALA A 17 12.39 3.15 -24.21
C ALA A 17 11.13 2.43 -24.72
N ASP A 18 11.29 1.28 -25.38
CA ASP A 18 10.17 0.47 -25.89
C ASP A 18 9.27 -0.05 -24.76
N LEU A 19 9.86 -0.58 -23.68
CA LEU A 19 9.11 -1.07 -22.52
C LEU A 19 8.42 0.07 -21.75
N THR A 20 9.08 1.24 -21.67
CA THR A 20 8.49 2.42 -21.03
C THR A 20 7.28 2.92 -21.83
N ASN A 21 7.38 2.91 -23.16
CA ASN A 21 6.25 3.25 -24.03
C ASN A 21 5.09 2.24 -23.87
N GLN A 22 5.39 0.93 -23.82
CA GLN A 22 4.37 -0.09 -23.57
C GLN A 22 3.72 0.09 -22.19
N LEU A 23 4.50 0.44 -21.15
CA LEU A 23 3.98 0.73 -19.83
C LEU A 23 3.05 1.95 -19.83
N GLN A 24 3.45 3.04 -20.50
CA GLN A 24 2.64 4.24 -20.66
C GLN A 24 1.33 3.96 -21.40
N LEU A 25 1.39 3.19 -22.50
CA LEU A 25 0.20 2.78 -23.27
C LEU A 25 -0.73 1.91 -22.42
N SER A 26 -0.18 0.97 -21.65
CA SER A 26 -0.96 0.14 -20.72
C SER A 26 -1.61 0.97 -19.63
N GLN A 27 -0.90 1.93 -19.03
CA GLN A 27 -1.43 2.85 -18.03
C GLN A 27 -2.51 3.75 -18.61
N ALA A 28 -2.27 4.31 -19.81
CA ALA A 28 -3.24 5.14 -20.51
C ALA A 28 -4.52 4.37 -20.86
N ALA A 29 -4.41 3.09 -21.21
CA ALA A 29 -5.57 2.23 -21.46
C ALA A 29 -6.29 1.82 -20.16
N THR A 30 -5.58 1.72 -19.04
CA THR A 30 -6.14 1.30 -17.75
C THR A 30 -6.84 2.45 -17.03
N THR A 31 -6.36 3.68 -17.18
CA THR A 31 -6.94 4.87 -16.54
C THR A 31 -8.42 5.09 -16.89
N PRO A 32 -8.86 5.00 -18.17
CA PRO A 32 -10.29 5.08 -18.52
C PRO A 32 -11.10 3.92 -17.91
N LEU A 33 -10.54 2.71 -17.84
CA LEU A 33 -11.17 1.55 -17.22
C LEU A 33 -11.35 1.75 -15.73
N GLU A 34 -10.35 2.26 -15.03
CA GLU A 34 -10.45 2.59 -13.60
C GLU A 34 -11.49 3.69 -13.33
N ALA A 35 -11.58 4.69 -14.21
CA ALA A 35 -12.62 5.73 -14.15
C ALA A 35 -14.02 5.14 -14.38
N GLU A 36 -14.18 4.23 -15.35
CA GLU A 36 -15.45 3.55 -15.60
C GLU A 36 -15.82 2.60 -14.45
N VAL A 37 -14.84 1.90 -13.86
CA VAL A 37 -15.04 1.09 -12.65
C VAL A 37 -15.47 1.95 -11.47
N ALA A 38 -14.86 3.12 -11.26
CA ALA A 38 -15.28 4.04 -10.21
C ALA A 38 -16.71 4.55 -10.42
N LYS A 39 -17.12 4.80 -11.68
CA LYS A 39 -18.48 5.16 -12.05
C LYS A 39 -19.45 3.99 -11.83
N LEU A 40 -19.08 2.78 -12.25
CA LEU A 40 -19.84 1.56 -11.99
C LEU A 40 -19.95 1.26 -10.51
N GLN A 41 -18.89 1.49 -9.72
CA GLN A 41 -18.94 1.35 -8.27
C GLN A 41 -19.97 2.29 -7.63
N LYS A 42 -20.05 3.54 -8.09
CA LYS A 42 -21.11 4.47 -7.67
C LYS A 42 -22.50 3.98 -8.09
N GLN A 43 -22.63 3.45 -9.30
CA GLN A 43 -23.89 2.86 -9.77
C GLN A 43 -24.25 1.61 -8.96
N ILE A 44 -23.29 0.74 -8.66
CA ILE A 44 -23.47 -0.44 -7.80
C ILE A 44 -23.98 -0.03 -6.41
N VAL A 45 -23.36 0.98 -5.79
CA VAL A 45 -23.81 1.49 -4.46
C VAL A 45 -25.24 2.02 -4.55
N ASN A 46 -25.59 2.75 -5.61
CA ASN A 46 -26.95 3.26 -5.82
C ASN A 46 -27.95 2.11 -6.04
N ILE A 47 -27.59 1.13 -6.86
CA ILE A 47 -28.42 -0.05 -7.10
C ILE A 47 -28.54 -0.91 -5.84
N GLN A 48 -27.47 -1.07 -5.05
CA GLN A 48 -27.55 -1.77 -3.75
C GLN A 48 -28.49 -1.06 -2.78
N SER A 49 -28.49 0.28 -2.78
CA SER A 49 -29.46 1.06 -2.01
C SER A 49 -30.89 0.83 -2.48
N GLN A 50 -31.12 0.81 -3.80
CA GLN A 50 -32.43 0.48 -4.37
C GLN A 50 -32.85 -0.97 -4.07
N ILE A 51 -31.91 -1.92 -4.16
CA ILE A 51 -32.15 -3.32 -3.78
C ILE A 51 -32.62 -3.40 -2.33
N LYS A 52 -31.94 -2.73 -1.41
CA LYS A 52 -32.29 -2.71 0.00
C LYS A 52 -33.67 -2.08 0.26
N GLN A 53 -34.01 -1.04 -0.51
CA GLN A 53 -35.34 -0.45 -0.47
C GLN A 53 -36.40 -1.43 -0.99
N TYR A 54 -36.18 -2.06 -2.15
CA TYR A 54 -37.08 -3.08 -2.71
C TYR A 54 -37.23 -4.31 -1.80
N GLU A 55 -36.15 -4.76 -1.14
CA GLU A 55 -36.21 -5.82 -0.15
C GLU A 55 -37.13 -5.45 1.01
N GLY A 56 -37.07 -4.20 1.48
CA GLY A 56 -37.95 -3.67 2.49
C GLY A 56 -39.43 -3.65 2.03
N GLU A 57 -39.67 -3.13 0.82
CA GLU A 57 -41.02 -3.11 0.22
C GLU A 57 -41.60 -4.52 0.01
N ILE A 58 -40.76 -5.46 -0.46
CA ILE A 58 -41.09 -6.87 -0.63
C ILE A 58 -41.45 -7.53 0.72
N GLN A 59 -40.66 -7.22 1.76
CA GLN A 59 -40.92 -7.76 3.10
C GLN A 59 -42.22 -7.20 3.71
N GLU A 60 -42.46 -5.90 3.52
CA GLU A 60 -43.70 -5.25 3.98
C GLU A 60 -44.93 -5.78 3.23
N LEU A 61 -44.80 -5.91 1.90
CA LEU A 61 -45.85 -6.51 1.07
C LEU A 61 -46.11 -7.97 1.47
N GLY A 62 -45.06 -8.73 1.77
CA GLY A 62 -45.20 -10.11 2.28
C GLY A 62 -45.97 -10.20 3.59
N LYS A 63 -45.66 -9.34 4.55
CA LYS A 63 -46.40 -9.26 5.83
C LYS A 63 -47.87 -8.83 5.64
N ASN A 64 -48.09 -7.89 4.73
CA ASN A 64 -49.44 -7.44 4.39
C ASN A 64 -50.24 -8.57 3.75
N ILE A 65 -49.65 -9.31 2.82
CA ILE A 65 -50.27 -10.49 2.20
C ILE A 65 -50.66 -11.52 3.26
N GLU A 66 -49.75 -11.88 4.17
CA GLU A 66 -49.98 -12.85 5.24
C GLU A 66 -51.10 -12.41 6.18
N SER A 67 -51.11 -11.15 6.60
CA SER A 67 -52.18 -10.58 7.43
C SER A 67 -53.55 -10.63 6.74
N ARG A 68 -53.60 -10.33 5.44
CA ARG A 68 -54.84 -10.38 4.64
C ARG A 68 -55.30 -11.81 4.40
N GLU A 69 -54.39 -12.77 4.21
CA GLU A 69 -54.74 -14.19 4.12
C GLU A 69 -55.43 -14.69 5.39
N ILE A 70 -54.89 -14.32 6.55
CA ILE A 70 -55.52 -14.67 7.84
C ILE A 70 -56.93 -14.05 7.96
N LYS A 71 -57.05 -12.78 7.59
CA LYS A 71 -58.35 -12.07 7.61
C LYS A 71 -59.35 -12.72 6.67
N ILE A 72 -58.99 -13.01 5.43
CA ILE A 72 -59.80 -13.67 4.41
C ILE A 72 -60.23 -15.06 4.91
N LYS A 73 -59.31 -15.85 5.49
CA LYS A 73 -59.59 -17.15 6.06
C LYS A 73 -60.67 -17.06 7.16
N THR A 74 -60.57 -16.06 8.02
CA THR A 74 -61.57 -15.80 9.06
C THR A 74 -62.90 -15.40 8.46
N GLN A 75 -62.93 -14.53 7.44
CA GLN A 75 -64.13 -14.13 6.73
C GLN A 75 -64.81 -15.32 6.03
N TYR A 76 -64.05 -16.24 5.42
CA TYR A 76 -64.61 -17.48 4.84
C TYR A 76 -65.26 -18.39 5.89
N LEU A 77 -64.70 -18.49 7.10
CA LEU A 77 -65.28 -19.25 8.19
C LEU A 77 -66.59 -18.63 8.62
N ILE A 78 -66.68 -17.32 8.76
CA ILE A 78 -67.91 -16.58 9.12
C ILE A 78 -68.93 -16.74 8.00
N LEU A 79 -68.53 -16.55 6.73
CA LEU A 79 -69.48 -16.73 5.60
C LEU A 79 -70.01 -18.16 5.53
N GLY A 80 -69.14 -19.17 5.71
CA GLY A 80 -69.51 -20.57 5.74
C GLY A 80 -70.53 -20.91 6.89
N ALA A 81 -70.38 -20.25 8.04
CA ALA A 81 -71.34 -20.37 9.13
C ALA A 81 -72.65 -19.70 8.77
N LYS A 82 -72.62 -18.48 8.20
CA LYS A 82 -73.85 -17.76 7.77
C LYS A 82 -74.58 -18.50 6.64
N VAL A 83 -73.90 -19.00 5.62
CA VAL A 83 -74.48 -19.81 4.52
C VAL A 83 -75.11 -21.08 5.07
N ARG A 84 -74.48 -21.73 6.04
CA ARG A 84 -75.03 -22.92 6.71
C ARG A 84 -76.26 -22.61 7.51
N ASP A 85 -76.32 -21.49 8.21
CA ASP A 85 -77.48 -21.02 8.99
C ASP A 85 -78.58 -20.59 8.05
N TYR A 86 -78.32 -19.88 6.98
CA TYR A 86 -79.25 -19.51 5.92
C TYR A 86 -79.89 -20.76 5.28
N TYR A 87 -79.07 -21.77 4.91
CA TYR A 87 -79.55 -23.03 4.33
C TYR A 87 -80.45 -23.79 5.29
N LYS A 88 -80.13 -23.82 6.59
CA LYS A 88 -80.98 -24.43 7.62
C LYS A 88 -82.29 -23.66 7.75
N LYS A 89 -82.28 -22.34 7.83
CA LYS A 89 -83.42 -21.48 7.93
C LYS A 89 -84.36 -21.57 6.72
N THR A 90 -83.77 -21.52 5.48
CA THR A 90 -84.56 -21.63 4.24
C THR A 90 -85.23 -23.00 4.05
N ARG A 91 -84.64 -24.07 4.58
CA ARG A 91 -85.19 -25.42 4.49
C ARG A 91 -86.36 -25.64 5.46
N PHE A 92 -86.40 -24.90 6.53
CA PHE A 92 -87.44 -25.04 7.56
C PHE A 92 -88.42 -23.87 7.59
N TYR A 93 -88.20 -22.79 6.87
CA TYR A 93 -89.07 -21.61 6.82
C TYR A 93 -89.66 -21.41 5.42
N SER A 94 -90.93 -21.68 5.31
CA SER A 94 -91.76 -21.26 4.18
C SER A 94 -92.20 -19.80 4.41
N PRO A 95 -92.11 -18.88 3.38
CA PRO A 95 -92.70 -17.55 3.49
C PRO A 95 -94.16 -17.58 3.98
N LEU A 96 -94.87 -18.65 3.66
CA LEU A 96 -96.28 -18.90 4.12
C LEU A 96 -96.37 -19.18 5.64
N LEU A 97 -95.38 -19.85 6.22
CA LEU A 97 -95.31 -20.09 7.66
C LEU A 97 -94.97 -18.80 8.43
N THR A 98 -94.17 -17.92 7.88
CA THR A 98 -93.84 -16.60 8.47
C THR A 98 -95.09 -15.72 8.47
N LEU A 99 -95.86 -15.74 7.38
CA LEU A 99 -97.11 -15.02 7.28
C LEU A 99 -98.19 -15.56 8.29
N LEU A 100 -98.26 -16.88 8.48
CA LEU A 100 -99.20 -17.55 9.38
C LEU A 100 -98.79 -17.48 10.85
N SER A 101 -97.51 -17.26 11.17
CA SER A 101 -97.00 -17.18 12.54
C SER A 101 -96.86 -15.75 13.07
N SER A 102 -96.93 -14.71 12.23
CA SER A 102 -96.87 -13.32 12.67
C SER A 102 -98.21 -12.89 13.30
N GLN A 103 -98.13 -12.38 14.51
CA GLN A 103 -99.29 -11.92 15.25
C GLN A 103 -99.79 -10.52 14.87
N SER A 104 -98.98 -9.77 14.04
CA SER A 104 -99.36 -8.46 13.53
C SER A 104 -98.66 -8.15 12.21
N ALA A 105 -99.25 -7.26 11.39
CA ALA A 105 -98.64 -6.75 10.14
C ALA A 105 -97.33 -6.04 10.37
N GLY A 106 -97.10 -5.40 11.53
CA GLY A 106 -95.85 -4.75 11.91
C GLY A 106 -94.73 -5.74 12.24
N GLU A 107 -95.05 -6.90 12.81
CA GLU A 107 -94.13 -7.98 13.10
C GLU A 107 -93.65 -8.64 11.79
N LEU A 108 -94.58 -8.88 10.86
CA LEU A 108 -94.28 -9.40 9.54
C LEU A 108 -93.30 -8.46 8.75
N THR A 109 -93.65 -7.16 8.73
CA THR A 109 -92.85 -6.17 8.03
C THR A 109 -91.44 -6.08 8.64
N ARG A 110 -91.34 -6.07 9.97
CA ARG A 110 -90.09 -6.04 10.67
C ARG A 110 -89.25 -7.28 10.38
N GLU A 111 -89.84 -8.45 10.34
CA GLU A 111 -89.12 -9.71 10.06
C GLU A 111 -88.65 -9.80 8.59
N LEU A 112 -89.45 -9.31 7.62
CA LEU A 112 -89.13 -9.20 6.23
C LEU A 112 -87.97 -8.19 6.01
N THR A 113 -88.08 -7.00 6.62
CA THR A 113 -87.02 -5.98 6.52
C THR A 113 -85.73 -6.47 7.15
N TYR A 114 -85.77 -7.19 8.25
CA TYR A 114 -84.59 -7.78 8.88
C TYR A 114 -83.92 -8.86 8.00
N LYS A 115 -84.76 -9.70 7.31
CA LYS A 115 -84.21 -10.68 6.34
C LYS A 115 -83.58 -10.03 5.10
N GLU A 116 -84.17 -8.96 4.60
CA GLU A 116 -83.67 -8.20 3.46
C GLU A 116 -82.37 -7.51 3.82
N ALA A 117 -82.29 -6.85 4.97
CA ALA A 117 -81.05 -6.22 5.47
C ALA A 117 -79.96 -7.25 5.71
N THR A 118 -80.27 -8.47 6.22
CA THR A 118 -79.26 -9.53 6.41
C THR A 118 -78.75 -10.09 5.07
N ALA A 119 -79.61 -10.19 4.06
CA ALA A 119 -79.20 -10.64 2.72
C ALA A 119 -78.34 -9.63 2.02
N ASP A 120 -78.55 -8.34 2.19
CA ASP A 120 -77.73 -7.27 1.64
C ASP A 120 -76.35 -7.22 2.35
N GLU A 121 -76.27 -7.36 3.67
CA GLU A 121 -75.03 -7.50 4.41
C GLU A 121 -74.20 -8.71 3.94
N ASP A 122 -74.84 -9.87 3.72
CA ASP A 122 -74.15 -11.07 3.24
C ASP A 122 -73.60 -10.87 1.81
N LYS A 123 -74.35 -10.19 0.93
CA LYS A 123 -73.95 -9.82 -0.42
C LYS A 123 -72.77 -8.87 -0.41
N GLU A 124 -72.83 -7.81 0.40
CA GLU A 124 -71.68 -6.87 0.53
C GLU A 124 -70.43 -7.58 1.05
N MET A 125 -70.56 -8.48 2.01
CA MET A 125 -69.49 -9.27 2.52
C MET A 125 -68.87 -10.17 1.44
N ILE A 126 -69.65 -10.85 0.62
CA ILE A 126 -69.19 -11.69 -0.49
C ILE A 126 -68.41 -10.83 -1.51
N VAL A 127 -68.98 -9.68 -1.90
CA VAL A 127 -68.35 -8.76 -2.84
C VAL A 127 -67.01 -8.23 -2.29
N SER A 128 -66.97 -7.88 -1.00
CA SER A 128 -65.78 -7.41 -0.33
C SER A 128 -64.70 -8.49 -0.29
N ILE A 129 -65.02 -9.71 0.12
CA ILE A 129 -64.11 -10.85 0.14
C ILE A 129 -63.56 -11.13 -1.28
N THR A 130 -64.42 -11.11 -2.31
CA THR A 130 -64.01 -11.36 -3.69
C THR A 130 -63.02 -10.31 -4.17
N LYS A 131 -63.27 -9.03 -3.90
CA LYS A 131 -62.33 -7.94 -4.22
C LYS A 131 -61.00 -8.10 -3.52
N GLU A 132 -61.01 -8.43 -2.22
CA GLU A 132 -59.81 -8.66 -1.43
C GLU A 132 -58.99 -9.86 -1.97
N VAL A 133 -59.65 -10.97 -2.37
CA VAL A 133 -59.00 -12.14 -2.96
C VAL A 133 -58.32 -11.78 -4.29
N ILE A 134 -59.05 -11.10 -5.19
CA ILE A 134 -58.49 -10.66 -6.49
C ILE A 134 -57.25 -9.77 -6.28
N GLN A 135 -57.36 -8.81 -5.36
CA GLN A 135 -56.23 -7.93 -5.04
C GLN A 135 -55.07 -8.68 -4.42
N LEU A 136 -55.33 -9.65 -3.54
CA LEU A 136 -54.33 -10.49 -2.93
C LEU A 136 -53.56 -11.33 -3.95
N GLU A 137 -54.26 -11.90 -4.93
CA GLU A 137 -53.64 -12.67 -6.03
C GLU A 137 -52.79 -11.76 -6.91
N ALA A 138 -53.24 -10.54 -7.21
CA ALA A 138 -52.47 -9.56 -7.95
C ALA A 138 -51.19 -9.16 -7.18
N ASP A 139 -51.28 -8.91 -5.88
CA ASP A 139 -50.14 -8.55 -5.03
C ASP A 139 -49.14 -9.71 -4.91
N LYS A 140 -49.59 -10.97 -4.80
CA LYS A 140 -48.74 -12.16 -4.83
C LYS A 140 -47.97 -12.29 -6.14
N LYS A 141 -48.67 -12.10 -7.26
CA LYS A 141 -48.03 -12.14 -8.59
C LYS A 141 -47.02 -11.02 -8.76
N LYS A 142 -47.29 -9.83 -8.26
CA LYS A 142 -46.36 -8.71 -8.24
C LYS A 142 -45.13 -9.03 -7.38
N LEU A 143 -45.33 -9.55 -6.16
CA LEU A 143 -44.24 -9.93 -5.27
C LEU A 143 -43.31 -10.95 -5.91
N GLU A 144 -43.82 -11.97 -6.58
CA GLU A 144 -43.04 -12.98 -7.28
C GLU A 144 -42.23 -12.37 -8.44
N SER A 145 -42.88 -11.50 -9.24
CA SER A 145 -42.21 -10.76 -10.32
C SER A 145 -41.08 -9.86 -9.81
N ASP A 146 -41.30 -9.14 -8.72
CA ASP A 146 -40.33 -8.24 -8.12
C ASP A 146 -39.14 -9.02 -7.53
N LYS A 147 -39.36 -10.19 -6.93
CA LYS A 147 -38.29 -11.10 -6.46
C LYS A 147 -37.44 -11.59 -7.62
N VAL A 148 -38.04 -12.03 -8.73
CA VAL A 148 -37.30 -12.49 -9.92
C VAL A 148 -36.48 -11.34 -10.54
N ARG A 149 -37.08 -10.15 -10.63
CA ARG A 149 -36.40 -8.95 -11.14
C ARG A 149 -35.20 -8.57 -10.28
N LEU A 150 -35.33 -8.62 -8.96
CA LEU A 150 -34.27 -8.35 -8.00
C LEU A 150 -33.11 -9.34 -8.18
N ALA A 151 -33.40 -10.64 -8.22
CA ALA A 151 -32.39 -11.68 -8.41
C ALA A 151 -31.62 -11.51 -9.75
N THR A 152 -32.35 -11.16 -10.83
CA THR A 152 -31.72 -10.92 -12.14
C THR A 152 -30.81 -9.68 -12.13
N LEU A 153 -31.23 -8.62 -11.42
CA LEU A 153 -30.44 -7.41 -11.28
C LEU A 153 -29.14 -7.67 -10.49
N GLN A 154 -29.24 -8.42 -9.40
CA GLN A 154 -28.12 -8.81 -8.58
C GLN A 154 -27.11 -9.65 -9.36
N GLN A 155 -27.56 -10.66 -10.10
CA GLN A 155 -26.68 -11.46 -10.97
C GLN A 155 -25.94 -10.62 -12.02
N LYS A 156 -26.62 -9.66 -12.64
CA LYS A 156 -25.96 -8.77 -13.63
C LYS A 156 -24.88 -7.91 -13.01
N ILE A 157 -25.10 -7.38 -11.81
CA ILE A 157 -24.14 -6.55 -11.09
C ILE A 157 -22.92 -7.37 -10.68
N ASP A 158 -23.15 -8.57 -10.13
CA ASP A 158 -22.06 -9.44 -9.70
C ASP A 158 -21.20 -9.89 -10.90
N ALA A 159 -21.83 -10.20 -12.02
CA ALA A 159 -21.12 -10.57 -13.26
C ALA A 159 -20.28 -9.40 -13.83
N GLN A 160 -20.83 -8.18 -13.86
CA GLN A 160 -20.11 -6.99 -14.32
C GLN A 160 -18.93 -6.67 -13.39
N ARG A 161 -19.15 -6.72 -12.08
CA ARG A 161 -18.11 -6.50 -11.08
C ARG A 161 -16.96 -7.51 -11.25
N ALA A 162 -17.26 -8.79 -11.33
CA ALA A 162 -16.26 -9.84 -11.49
C ALA A 162 -15.46 -9.69 -12.79
N PHE A 163 -16.12 -9.29 -13.89
CA PHE A 163 -15.45 -9.01 -15.15
C PHE A 163 -14.43 -7.87 -15.03
N PHE A 164 -14.83 -6.71 -14.47
CA PHE A 164 -13.94 -5.56 -14.35
C PHE A 164 -12.81 -5.78 -13.33
N GLU A 165 -13.08 -6.44 -12.21
CA GLU A 165 -12.04 -6.80 -11.24
C GLU A 165 -10.97 -7.70 -11.88
N LYS A 166 -11.36 -8.65 -12.72
CA LYS A 166 -10.45 -9.54 -13.46
C LYS A 166 -9.60 -8.77 -14.48
N GLU A 167 -10.22 -7.89 -15.27
CA GLU A 167 -9.51 -7.10 -16.29
C GLU A 167 -8.51 -6.14 -15.66
N ILE A 168 -8.88 -5.45 -14.58
CA ILE A 168 -7.98 -4.55 -13.85
C ILE A 168 -6.83 -5.33 -13.19
N ALA A 169 -7.12 -6.48 -12.59
CA ALA A 169 -6.08 -7.32 -11.99
C ALA A 169 -5.08 -7.80 -13.05
N GLY A 170 -5.57 -8.19 -14.24
CA GLY A 170 -4.74 -8.56 -15.38
C GLY A 170 -3.85 -7.41 -15.86
N ALA A 171 -4.42 -6.22 -16.03
CA ALA A 171 -3.68 -5.03 -16.43
C ALA A 171 -2.61 -4.62 -15.39
N LYS A 172 -2.94 -4.64 -14.11
CA LYS A 172 -2.00 -4.33 -13.02
C LYS A 172 -0.85 -5.35 -12.95
N LYS A 173 -1.14 -6.63 -13.12
CA LYS A 173 -0.11 -7.67 -13.19
C LYS A 173 0.86 -7.42 -14.34
N TRP A 174 0.34 -7.13 -15.54
CA TRP A 174 1.15 -6.79 -16.71
C TRP A 174 2.01 -5.55 -16.48
N GLN A 175 1.46 -4.49 -15.87
CA GLN A 175 2.21 -3.29 -15.51
C GLN A 175 3.34 -3.58 -14.51
N GLN A 176 3.11 -4.46 -13.53
CA GLN A 176 4.15 -4.91 -12.61
C GLN A 176 5.25 -5.69 -13.32
N GLU A 177 4.92 -6.55 -14.26
CA GLU A 177 5.89 -7.29 -15.07
C GLU A 177 6.73 -6.35 -15.94
N LEU A 178 6.10 -5.37 -16.60
CA LEU A 178 6.80 -4.34 -17.38
C LEU A 178 7.72 -3.49 -16.50
N SER A 179 7.22 -3.03 -15.36
CA SER A 179 8.01 -2.25 -14.40
C SER A 179 9.20 -3.05 -13.87
N GLY A 180 9.03 -4.35 -13.61
CA GLY A 180 10.11 -5.24 -13.22
C GLY A 180 11.17 -5.40 -14.31
N LYS A 181 10.77 -5.53 -15.57
CA LYS A 181 11.71 -5.60 -16.71
C LYS A 181 12.45 -4.29 -16.90
N ILE A 182 11.75 -3.15 -16.83
CA ILE A 182 12.36 -1.81 -16.92
C ILE A 182 13.39 -1.62 -15.79
N ALA A 183 13.03 -1.99 -14.55
CA ALA A 183 13.94 -1.89 -13.40
C ALA A 183 15.19 -2.75 -13.60
N THR A 184 15.04 -3.96 -14.14
CA THR A 184 16.16 -4.87 -14.43
C THR A 184 17.09 -4.29 -15.51
N LEU A 185 16.53 -3.78 -16.61
CA LEU A 185 17.30 -3.18 -17.69
C LEU A 185 17.94 -1.85 -17.27
N THR A 186 17.23 -1.03 -16.48
CA THR A 186 17.78 0.21 -15.91
C THR A 186 18.95 -0.09 -14.97
N ALA A 187 18.84 -1.14 -14.15
CA ALA A 187 19.94 -1.60 -13.31
C ALA A 187 21.15 -2.05 -14.15
N LYS A 188 20.89 -2.76 -15.25
CA LYS A 188 21.92 -3.19 -16.20
C LYS A 188 22.56 -2.01 -16.94
N GLN A 189 21.74 -1.05 -17.39
CA GLN A 189 22.21 0.21 -17.97
C GLN A 189 23.09 0.99 -16.99
N GLN A 190 22.63 1.15 -15.75
CA GLN A 190 23.40 1.83 -14.71
C GLN A 190 24.69 1.09 -14.35
N ALA A 191 24.69 -0.24 -14.38
CA ALA A 191 25.90 -1.03 -14.20
C ALA A 191 26.92 -0.74 -15.32
N ILE A 192 26.49 -0.72 -16.59
CA ILE A 192 27.34 -0.41 -17.75
C ILE A 192 27.82 1.05 -17.70
N LEU A 193 26.93 2.00 -17.36
CA LEU A 193 27.29 3.42 -17.23
C LEU A 193 28.27 3.64 -16.06
N SER A 194 28.06 2.94 -14.94
CA SER A 194 28.97 3.03 -13.79
C SER A 194 30.31 2.37 -14.05
N GLU A 195 30.34 1.33 -14.89
CA GLU A 195 31.57 0.73 -15.39
C GLU A 195 32.34 1.74 -16.25
N LYS A 196 31.66 2.54 -17.07
CA LYS A 196 32.25 3.61 -17.88
C LYS A 196 32.64 4.86 -17.08
N SER A 197 31.88 5.22 -16.03
CA SER A 197 32.03 6.46 -15.25
C SER A 197 32.65 6.28 -13.86
N GLY A 198 32.83 5.05 -13.39
CA GLY A 198 33.30 4.74 -12.02
C GLY A 198 32.34 5.09 -10.89
N THR A 199 31.08 5.46 -11.20
CA THR A 199 30.07 5.78 -10.21
C THR A 199 28.93 4.78 -10.25
N PHE A 200 28.68 4.08 -9.12
CA PHE A 200 27.61 3.09 -8.99
C PHE A 200 26.45 3.64 -8.17
N GLN A 201 25.24 3.64 -8.72
CA GLN A 201 24.00 3.94 -7.96
C GLN A 201 23.16 2.66 -7.84
N THR A 202 22.79 2.30 -6.61
CA THR A 202 21.90 1.17 -6.37
C THR A 202 20.43 1.58 -6.55
N THR A 203 19.70 0.82 -7.35
CA THR A 203 18.24 0.95 -7.45
C THR A 203 17.55 0.32 -6.24
N VAL A 204 16.54 1.00 -5.73
CA VAL A 204 15.71 0.57 -4.59
C VAL A 204 14.72 -0.49 -5.09
N GLY A 205 14.95 -1.75 -4.81
CA GLY A 205 14.06 -2.82 -5.29
C GLY A 205 13.62 -3.85 -4.24
N ASP A 206 14.44 -4.13 -3.23
CA ASP A 206 14.17 -5.17 -2.24
C ASP A 206 14.51 -4.67 -0.84
N VAL A 207 13.52 -4.21 -0.10
CA VAL A 207 13.67 -3.78 1.29
C VAL A 207 13.29 -4.97 2.20
N PRO A 208 14.24 -5.63 2.89
CA PRO A 208 13.91 -6.60 3.92
C PRO A 208 13.13 -5.92 5.05
N LEU A 209 12.30 -6.68 5.78
CA LEU A 209 11.54 -6.16 6.91
C LEU A 209 12.48 -5.51 7.95
N ALA A 210 12.06 -4.35 8.49
CA ALA A 210 12.84 -3.56 9.44
C ALA A 210 13.22 -4.32 10.72
N ASP A 211 12.39 -5.26 11.11
CA ASP A 211 12.48 -6.05 12.33
C ASP A 211 13.23 -7.39 12.18
N ASP A 212 13.82 -7.66 11.00
CA ASP A 212 14.52 -8.91 10.75
C ASP A 212 15.76 -9.07 11.64
N PRO A 213 15.76 -10.01 12.60
CA PRO A 213 16.88 -10.21 13.51
C PRO A 213 18.19 -10.59 12.80
N ALA A 214 18.12 -11.36 11.70
CA ALA A 214 19.29 -11.84 11.00
C ALA A 214 20.08 -10.72 10.32
N SER A 215 19.45 -9.58 10.05
CA SER A 215 20.09 -8.39 9.48
C SER A 215 20.66 -7.41 10.51
N ARG A 216 20.74 -7.82 11.78
CA ARG A 216 21.29 -7.01 12.88
C ARG A 216 22.71 -7.41 13.23
N PRO A 217 23.53 -6.47 13.77
CA PRO A 217 24.92 -6.77 14.13
C PRO A 217 25.08 -7.80 15.26
N ASP A 218 24.07 -7.97 16.09
CA ASP A 218 24.04 -8.89 17.24
C ASP A 218 23.56 -10.30 16.88
N TYR A 219 23.17 -10.54 15.65
CA TYR A 219 22.74 -11.86 15.18
C TYR A 219 23.88 -12.88 15.20
N ASN A 220 23.60 -14.08 15.69
CA ASN A 220 24.54 -15.20 15.64
C ASN A 220 24.26 -16.10 14.42
N PRO A 221 25.14 -16.12 13.40
CA PRO A 221 24.95 -16.97 12.23
C PRO A 221 25.32 -18.45 12.46
N GLY A 222 25.84 -18.81 13.63
CA GLY A 222 26.21 -20.20 13.97
C GLY A 222 27.60 -20.63 13.47
N PHE A 223 28.43 -19.72 12.95
CA PHE A 223 29.80 -19.99 12.51
C PHE A 223 30.74 -18.81 12.79
N SER A 224 32.05 -19.08 12.89
CA SER A 224 33.11 -18.09 13.12
C SER A 224 34.36 -18.46 12.29
N PRO A 225 35.12 -17.49 11.73
CA PRO A 225 34.81 -16.06 11.70
C PRO A 225 33.64 -15.72 10.76
N ALA A 226 32.82 -14.75 11.15
CA ALA A 226 31.67 -14.33 10.40
C ALA A 226 31.76 -12.84 10.02
N PHE A 227 31.45 -12.52 8.77
CA PHE A 227 31.53 -11.17 8.20
C PHE A 227 30.15 -10.74 7.70
N ALA A 228 29.76 -9.50 7.97
CA ALA A 228 28.58 -8.92 7.34
C ALA A 228 28.81 -7.46 7.00
N ALA A 229 28.36 -7.04 5.83
CA ALA A 229 28.45 -5.66 5.39
C ALA A 229 27.14 -4.94 5.72
N PHE A 230 27.23 -3.90 6.54
CA PHE A 230 26.09 -3.12 7.01
C PHE A 230 26.01 -1.77 6.35
N SER A 231 24.94 -1.52 5.63
CA SER A 231 24.63 -0.20 5.10
C SER A 231 24.05 0.70 6.18
N PHE A 232 24.41 1.98 6.17
CA PHE A 232 23.71 3.01 6.93
C PHE A 232 22.61 3.62 6.09
N GLY A 233 21.40 3.70 6.63
CA GLY A 233 20.26 4.30 5.98
C GLY A 233 19.69 3.53 4.79
N ALA A 234 18.47 3.85 4.44
CA ALA A 234 17.74 3.43 3.24
C ALA A 234 16.34 4.10 3.24
N PRO A 235 15.67 4.25 2.12
CA PRO A 235 16.04 3.91 0.74
C PRO A 235 16.87 5.00 0.03
N HIS A 236 16.80 6.25 0.50
CA HIS A 236 17.61 7.37 -0.01
C HIS A 236 18.02 8.30 1.13
N PHE A 237 19.01 9.17 0.84
CA PHE A 237 19.62 10.06 1.82
C PHE A 237 19.26 11.52 1.59
N LYS A 238 18.22 11.81 0.81
CA LYS A 238 17.83 13.17 0.43
C LYS A 238 16.62 13.60 1.21
N GLY A 239 16.66 14.82 1.72
CA GLY A 239 15.56 15.43 2.46
C GLY A 239 15.54 15.08 3.95
N MET A 240 14.39 15.20 4.59
CA MET A 240 14.27 14.99 6.03
C MET A 240 14.29 13.50 6.39
N SER A 241 15.23 13.11 7.26
CA SER A 241 15.13 11.82 7.93
C SER A 241 14.03 11.86 8.99
N GLN A 242 13.06 10.95 8.91
CA GLN A 242 11.96 10.89 9.88
C GLN A 242 12.47 10.52 11.28
N TYR A 243 13.32 9.49 11.38
CA TYR A 243 13.97 9.15 12.65
C TYR A 243 14.95 10.22 13.11
N GLY A 244 15.65 10.89 12.19
CA GLY A 244 16.50 12.04 12.53
C GLY A 244 15.70 13.20 13.10
N ALA A 245 14.57 13.55 12.49
CA ALA A 245 13.64 14.54 13.00
C ALA A 245 13.10 14.16 14.39
N TYR A 246 12.76 12.88 14.58
CA TYR A 246 12.35 12.37 15.89
C TYR A 246 13.45 12.50 16.94
N GLY A 247 14.69 12.12 16.62
CA GLY A 247 15.81 12.29 17.54
C GLY A 247 16.11 13.75 17.88
N ARG A 248 15.97 14.66 16.91
CA ARG A 248 16.09 16.10 17.11
C ARG A 248 14.99 16.66 18.02
N ALA A 249 13.74 16.23 17.81
CA ALA A 249 12.61 16.62 18.66
C ALA A 249 12.80 16.13 20.09
N LYS A 250 13.26 14.89 20.30
CA LYS A 250 13.60 14.36 21.65
C LYS A 250 14.71 15.13 22.35
N GLN A 251 15.54 15.84 21.60
CA GLN A 251 16.57 16.76 22.14
C GLN A 251 16.07 18.22 22.23
N GLY A 252 14.76 18.45 22.15
CA GLY A 252 14.14 19.76 22.38
C GLY A 252 14.17 20.71 21.19
N GLN A 253 14.51 20.24 19.98
CA GLN A 253 14.48 21.11 18.79
C GLN A 253 13.05 21.31 18.29
N SER A 254 12.69 22.55 17.96
CA SER A 254 11.40 22.90 17.38
C SER A 254 11.27 22.42 15.93
N TYR A 255 10.05 22.31 15.42
CA TYR A 255 9.80 21.91 14.03
C TYR A 255 10.46 22.89 13.02
N GLU A 256 10.55 24.19 13.33
CA GLU A 256 11.27 25.16 12.49
C GLU A 256 12.77 24.83 12.40
N THR A 257 13.38 24.52 13.55
CA THR A 257 14.80 24.14 13.62
C THR A 257 15.03 22.86 12.86
N ILE A 258 14.14 21.87 13.00
CA ILE A 258 14.20 20.59 12.30
C ILE A 258 14.11 20.81 10.77
N LEU A 259 13.11 21.54 10.29
CA LEU A 259 12.93 21.82 8.87
C LEU A 259 14.12 22.58 8.27
N LYS A 260 14.64 23.61 8.98
CA LYS A 260 15.82 24.36 8.53
C LYS A 260 17.08 23.53 8.52
N ALA A 261 17.24 22.58 9.43
CA ALA A 261 18.36 21.66 9.43
C ALA A 261 18.39 20.79 8.16
N TYR A 262 17.25 20.24 7.76
CA TYR A 262 17.17 19.33 6.62
C TYR A 262 17.06 20.05 5.27
N TYR A 263 16.33 21.15 5.21
CA TYR A 263 16.11 21.85 3.94
C TYR A 263 16.94 23.12 3.79
N GLY A 264 17.73 23.48 4.82
CA GLY A 264 18.63 24.64 4.80
C GLY A 264 18.00 25.90 5.40
N SER A 265 18.85 26.83 5.86
CA SER A 265 18.43 28.07 6.51
C SER A 265 17.71 29.07 5.59
N GLY A 266 17.82 28.89 4.27
CA GLY A 266 17.19 29.76 3.28
C GLY A 266 15.74 29.43 2.96
N ILE A 267 15.17 28.39 3.59
CA ILE A 267 13.74 28.12 3.47
C ILE A 267 12.93 29.06 4.35
N GLU A 268 11.70 29.30 3.95
CA GLU A 268 10.71 30.04 4.71
C GLU A 268 9.51 29.16 5.02
N ILE A 269 9.02 29.23 6.26
CA ILE A 269 7.76 28.58 6.64
C ILE A 269 6.69 29.67 6.61
N ARG A 270 5.80 29.58 5.64
CA ARG A 270 4.74 30.57 5.40
C ARG A 270 3.36 29.95 5.57
N ASP A 271 2.38 30.81 5.84
CA ASP A 271 0.98 30.40 5.79
C ASP A 271 0.52 30.29 4.33
N HIS A 272 -0.18 29.22 4.04
CA HIS A 272 -0.82 28.91 2.77
C HIS A 272 -2.33 28.69 3.01
N ASN A 273 -3.15 28.84 1.97
CA ASN A 273 -4.58 28.57 2.09
C ASN A 273 -4.83 27.12 2.54
N PRO A 274 -5.38 26.89 3.76
CA PRO A 274 -5.63 25.55 4.27
C PRO A 274 -6.71 24.79 3.49
N ASP A 275 -7.54 25.50 2.73
CA ASP A 275 -8.61 24.94 1.90
C ASP A 275 -8.16 24.70 0.45
N ALA A 276 -6.87 24.96 0.12
CA ALA A 276 -6.30 24.63 -1.17
C ALA A 276 -6.53 23.13 -1.48
N GLN A 277 -6.90 22.83 -2.71
CA GLN A 277 -7.31 21.48 -3.09
C GLN A 277 -6.09 20.64 -3.49
N ILE A 278 -6.00 19.45 -2.91
CA ILE A 278 -5.05 18.40 -3.28
C ILE A 278 -5.83 17.24 -3.88
N VAL A 279 -5.52 16.90 -5.12
CA VAL A 279 -6.10 15.75 -5.81
C VAL A 279 -5.23 14.52 -5.51
N VAL A 280 -5.79 13.54 -4.83
CA VAL A 280 -5.13 12.26 -4.54
C VAL A 280 -5.63 11.23 -5.56
N GLU A 281 -4.71 10.68 -6.34
CA GLU A 281 -5.02 9.70 -7.39
C GLU A 281 -5.80 8.51 -6.80
N GLY A 282 -6.95 8.21 -7.41
CA GLY A 282 -7.84 7.14 -6.96
C GLY A 282 -8.73 7.46 -5.75
N TYR A 283 -8.57 8.63 -5.10
CA TYR A 283 -9.33 8.99 -3.90
C TYR A 283 -10.09 10.33 -4.02
N GLY A 284 -9.81 11.15 -5.04
CA GLY A 284 -10.47 12.42 -5.27
C GLY A 284 -9.78 13.63 -4.64
N SER A 285 -10.52 14.72 -4.44
CA SER A 285 -9.99 15.99 -3.97
C SER A 285 -10.25 16.19 -2.48
N PHE A 286 -9.24 16.70 -1.77
CA PHE A 286 -9.27 17.02 -0.34
C PHE A 286 -8.75 18.43 -0.14
N SER A 287 -9.22 19.14 0.90
CA SER A 287 -8.52 20.34 1.32
C SER A 287 -7.12 19.97 1.82
N LEU A 288 -6.19 20.93 1.78
CA LEU A 288 -4.80 20.73 2.22
C LEU A 288 -4.71 20.13 3.64
N GLU A 289 -5.62 20.56 4.54
CA GLU A 289 -5.67 20.04 5.91
C GLU A 289 -6.25 18.63 5.98
N GLU A 290 -7.33 18.36 5.26
CA GLU A 290 -7.91 17.02 5.21
C GLU A 290 -6.98 16.01 4.53
N TYR A 291 -6.21 16.46 3.56
CA TYR A 291 -5.12 15.67 2.99
C TYR A 291 -4.05 15.37 4.05
N ALA A 292 -3.54 16.38 4.75
CA ALA A 292 -2.49 16.22 5.76
C ALA A 292 -2.88 15.27 6.90
N LYS A 293 -4.15 15.31 7.35
CA LYS A 293 -4.67 14.39 8.38
C LYS A 293 -4.64 12.90 7.94
N ARG A 294 -4.59 12.63 6.63
CA ARG A 294 -4.63 11.30 6.03
C ARG A 294 -3.25 10.75 5.62
N ILE A 295 -2.18 11.43 6.01
CA ILE A 295 -0.79 10.99 5.77
C ILE A 295 -0.33 10.07 6.89
N TYR A 296 0.15 8.87 6.51
CA TYR A 296 0.51 7.77 7.42
C TYR A 296 2.01 7.48 7.39
N GLU A 297 2.84 8.51 7.39
CA GLU A 297 4.28 8.41 7.25
C GLU A 297 5.04 8.16 8.57
N MET A 298 4.67 8.85 9.65
CA MET A 298 5.30 8.68 10.96
C MET A 298 4.33 8.07 11.97
N PRO A 299 4.77 7.23 12.92
CA PRO A 299 3.93 6.75 14.02
C PRO A 299 3.37 7.91 14.87
N GLY A 300 2.05 7.89 15.11
CA GLY A 300 1.42 8.92 15.98
C GLY A 300 1.94 8.87 17.43
N SER A 301 2.27 7.67 17.93
CA SER A 301 2.82 7.46 19.29
C SER A 301 4.10 8.26 19.57
N TRP A 302 4.86 8.62 18.53
CA TRP A 302 6.04 9.49 18.74
C TRP A 302 5.70 10.81 19.40
N GLY A 303 4.46 11.32 19.22
CA GLY A 303 4.00 12.53 19.88
C GLY A 303 3.94 12.42 21.41
N ASP A 304 3.67 11.23 21.95
CA ASP A 304 3.66 10.93 23.39
C ASP A 304 5.08 10.69 23.95
N GLU A 305 6.03 10.38 23.08
CA GLU A 305 7.40 10.02 23.41
C GLU A 305 8.40 11.19 23.20
N GLY A 306 7.93 12.42 23.16
CA GLY A 306 8.75 13.63 22.96
C GLY A 306 8.99 14.00 21.50
N GLY A 307 8.31 13.36 20.55
CA GLY A 307 8.45 13.59 19.10
C GLY A 307 7.42 14.52 18.47
N MET A 308 6.63 15.26 19.24
CA MET A 308 5.58 16.13 18.70
C MET A 308 6.12 17.11 17.64
N GLU A 309 7.31 17.68 17.88
CA GLU A 309 7.93 18.62 16.94
C GLU A 309 8.34 17.93 15.62
N ALA A 310 8.69 16.64 15.65
CA ALA A 310 8.93 15.86 14.44
C ALA A 310 7.63 15.61 13.65
N LEU A 311 6.53 15.31 14.35
CA LEU A 311 5.21 15.16 13.71
C LEU A 311 4.76 16.47 13.05
N LYS A 312 4.98 17.62 13.73
CA LYS A 312 4.72 18.95 13.16
C LYS A 312 5.56 19.22 11.92
N ALA A 313 6.87 18.93 11.97
CA ALA A 313 7.76 19.07 10.82
C ALA A 313 7.31 18.20 9.64
N GLN A 314 6.92 16.94 9.89
CA GLN A 314 6.41 16.05 8.86
C GLN A 314 5.07 16.53 8.26
N ALA A 315 4.17 17.06 9.07
CA ALA A 315 2.89 17.59 8.58
C ALA A 315 3.10 18.78 7.62
N ILE A 316 4.03 19.68 7.99
CA ILE A 316 4.44 20.81 7.12
C ILE A 316 5.12 20.29 5.85
N ALA A 317 6.04 19.34 5.97
CA ALA A 317 6.71 18.74 4.81
C ALA A 317 5.71 18.05 3.88
N ALA A 318 4.72 17.32 4.41
CA ALA A 318 3.71 16.65 3.61
C ALA A 318 2.87 17.62 2.77
N ARG A 319 2.44 18.73 3.36
CA ARG A 319 1.72 19.80 2.64
C ARG A 319 2.57 20.43 1.54
N SER A 320 3.81 20.75 1.89
CA SER A 320 4.76 21.41 0.97
C SER A 320 5.05 20.54 -0.24
N TYR A 321 5.29 19.25 -0.02
CA TYR A 321 5.54 18.29 -1.09
C TYR A 321 4.34 18.16 -2.05
N ALA A 322 3.13 18.04 -1.52
CA ALA A 322 1.93 17.95 -2.35
C ALA A 322 1.70 19.21 -3.19
N LEU A 323 1.87 20.39 -2.61
CA LEU A 323 1.75 21.67 -3.32
C LEU A 323 2.85 21.85 -4.37
N ALA A 324 4.09 21.48 -4.06
CA ALA A 324 5.22 21.55 -5.00
C ALA A 324 5.04 20.66 -6.23
N ARG A 325 4.21 19.62 -6.13
CA ARG A 325 3.80 18.76 -7.26
C ARG A 325 2.60 19.29 -8.05
N GLY A 326 2.18 20.52 -7.82
CA GLY A 326 1.03 21.12 -8.49
C GLY A 326 -0.33 20.67 -7.94
N GLY A 327 -0.36 20.14 -6.72
CA GLY A 327 -1.61 19.73 -6.05
C GLY A 327 -2.20 18.39 -6.51
N THR A 328 -1.50 17.63 -7.37
CA THR A 328 -1.88 16.25 -7.75
C THR A 328 -0.81 15.28 -7.27
N ILE A 329 -1.23 14.24 -6.55
CA ILE A 329 -0.29 13.33 -5.88
C ILE A 329 -0.80 11.88 -5.87
N CYS A 330 0.11 10.92 -6.00
CA CYS A 330 -0.19 9.51 -5.82
C CYS A 330 -0.35 9.16 -4.34
N ALA A 331 -1.07 8.07 -4.04
CA ALA A 331 -1.39 7.64 -2.67
C ALA A 331 -0.41 6.62 -2.09
N THR A 332 0.68 6.32 -2.79
CA THR A 332 1.63 5.26 -2.44
C THR A 332 2.94 5.83 -1.88
N GLU A 333 3.79 4.95 -1.36
CA GLU A 333 5.15 5.28 -0.88
C GLU A 333 6.04 5.99 -1.92
N SER A 334 5.71 5.89 -3.22
CA SER A 334 6.40 6.65 -4.28
C SER A 334 6.14 8.16 -4.20
N CYS A 335 5.09 8.58 -3.51
CA CYS A 335 4.77 9.97 -3.22
C CYS A 335 4.68 10.18 -1.70
N GLN A 336 3.55 9.82 -1.12
CA GLN A 336 3.28 9.87 0.33
C GLN A 336 2.23 8.80 0.67
N VAL A 337 2.40 8.08 1.78
CA VAL A 337 1.44 7.06 2.22
C VAL A 337 0.15 7.75 2.65
N PHE A 338 -0.82 7.76 1.76
CA PHE A 338 -2.16 8.30 2.01
C PHE A 338 -3.14 7.17 2.33
N LYS A 339 -4.03 7.40 3.29
CA LYS A 339 -5.19 6.53 3.56
C LYS A 339 -6.48 7.35 3.58
N PRO A 340 -7.62 6.77 3.15
CA PRO A 340 -8.88 7.53 3.03
C PRO A 340 -9.45 8.00 4.38
N SER A 341 -9.08 7.35 5.48
CA SER A 341 -9.49 7.75 6.83
C SER A 341 -8.45 8.65 7.50
N PRO A 342 -8.83 9.70 8.22
CA PRO A 342 -7.90 10.47 9.04
C PRO A 342 -7.18 9.57 10.04
N LYS A 343 -5.92 9.88 10.30
CA LYS A 343 -5.08 9.09 11.21
C LYS A 343 -5.43 9.30 12.68
N GLY A 344 -5.92 10.51 13.02
CA GLY A 344 -6.31 10.87 14.39
C GLY A 344 -5.14 11.01 15.36
N GLY A 345 -5.47 11.11 16.65
CA GLY A 345 -4.52 11.13 17.76
C GLY A 345 -3.47 12.25 17.65
N ARG A 346 -2.25 11.97 18.12
CA ARG A 346 -1.15 12.94 18.13
C ARG A 346 -0.76 13.45 16.73
N TRP A 347 -0.99 12.65 15.70
CA TRP A 347 -0.77 13.12 14.33
C TRP A 347 -1.72 14.27 13.97
N GLU A 348 -3.00 14.12 14.27
CA GLU A 348 -3.99 15.17 13.97
C GLU A 348 -3.76 16.42 14.82
N GLU A 349 -3.31 16.27 16.05
CA GLU A 349 -2.86 17.40 16.89
C GLU A 349 -1.71 18.16 16.22
N ALA A 350 -0.71 17.45 15.69
CA ALA A 350 0.42 18.06 14.99
C ALA A 350 -0.02 18.79 13.71
N VAL A 351 -0.93 18.18 12.93
CA VAL A 351 -1.53 18.80 11.75
C VAL A 351 -2.29 20.07 12.11
N ASN A 352 -3.14 20.02 13.13
CA ASN A 352 -3.93 21.18 13.58
C ASN A 352 -3.03 22.30 14.14
N ALA A 353 -1.99 21.96 14.91
CA ALA A 353 -1.03 22.91 15.48
C ALA A 353 -0.18 23.63 14.40
N THR A 354 -0.10 23.06 13.20
CA THR A 354 0.65 23.61 12.06
C THR A 354 -0.25 23.95 10.89
N ARG A 355 -1.53 24.21 11.15
CA ARG A 355 -2.54 24.51 10.12
C ARG A 355 -2.04 25.56 9.12
N GLY A 356 -2.14 25.28 7.84
CA GLY A 356 -1.76 26.17 6.75
C GLY A 356 -0.25 26.37 6.57
N LYS A 357 0.62 25.85 7.45
CA LYS A 357 2.06 26.05 7.30
C LYS A 357 2.66 25.19 6.20
N VAL A 358 3.47 25.84 5.36
CA VAL A 358 4.11 25.26 4.15
C VAL A 358 5.54 25.79 4.04
N VAL A 359 6.47 24.95 3.62
CA VAL A 359 7.85 25.35 3.30
C VAL A 359 7.91 25.96 1.91
N TYR A 360 8.49 27.13 1.82
CA TYR A 360 8.78 27.87 0.60
C TYR A 360 10.29 28.01 0.39
N ALA A 361 10.70 27.96 -0.85
CA ALA A 361 12.02 28.36 -1.30
C ALA A 361 11.90 29.11 -2.64
N ASN A 362 12.65 30.18 -2.82
CA ASN A 362 12.56 31.04 -4.01
C ASN A 362 11.13 31.45 -4.39
N GLY A 363 10.29 31.74 -3.38
CA GLY A 363 8.92 32.23 -3.58
C GLY A 363 7.86 31.19 -3.94
N SER A 364 8.23 29.90 -4.04
CA SER A 364 7.31 28.80 -4.39
C SER A 364 7.30 27.71 -3.30
N PRO A 365 6.21 26.92 -3.17
CA PRO A 365 6.21 25.73 -2.34
C PRO A 365 7.38 24.82 -2.69
N PHE A 366 8.14 24.41 -1.68
CA PHE A 366 9.35 23.63 -1.86
C PHE A 366 9.05 22.12 -1.85
N SER A 367 9.69 21.37 -2.76
CA SER A 367 9.59 19.91 -2.80
C SER A 367 10.38 19.29 -1.64
N THR A 368 9.72 19.12 -0.52
CA THR A 368 10.26 18.61 0.75
C THR A 368 10.34 17.09 0.75
N TRP A 369 11.41 16.55 0.16
CA TRP A 369 11.64 15.11 0.20
C TRP A 369 11.93 14.65 1.63
N TYR A 370 11.56 13.41 1.94
CA TYR A 370 11.86 12.77 3.22
C TYR A 370 11.97 11.25 3.05
N ALA A 371 12.61 10.62 4.00
CA ALA A 371 12.75 9.16 4.08
C ALA A 371 12.78 8.72 5.55
N SER A 372 12.54 7.45 5.79
CA SER A 372 12.58 6.88 7.15
C SER A 372 13.93 7.17 7.83
N THR A 373 15.04 6.98 7.11
CA THR A 373 16.40 7.08 7.65
C THR A 373 17.40 7.44 6.57
N SER A 374 18.49 8.13 6.95
CA SER A 374 19.62 8.47 6.08
C SER A 374 20.94 7.86 6.54
N GLY A 375 20.94 7.14 7.68
CA GLY A 375 22.16 6.60 8.27
C GLY A 375 23.08 7.63 8.92
N GLY A 376 22.54 8.80 9.24
CA GLY A 376 23.27 9.88 9.91
C GLY A 376 24.04 10.82 8.99
N TYR A 377 23.89 10.71 7.65
CA TYR A 377 24.35 11.68 6.69
C TYR A 377 23.25 12.03 5.69
N GLN A 378 23.00 13.33 5.53
CA GLN A 378 22.05 13.84 4.55
C GLN A 378 22.77 14.27 3.27
N LEU A 379 22.29 13.79 2.12
CA LEU A 379 22.69 14.29 0.82
C LEU A 379 21.87 15.52 0.45
N GLY A 380 22.56 16.57 -0.01
CA GLY A 380 21.88 17.71 -0.62
C GLY A 380 21.16 17.32 -1.90
N TYR A 381 20.12 18.05 -2.22
CA TYR A 381 19.41 17.97 -3.50
C TYR A 381 18.93 19.36 -3.91
N SER A 382 18.56 19.51 -5.17
CA SER A 382 18.05 20.78 -5.69
C SER A 382 16.62 20.61 -6.21
N ALA A 383 15.77 21.58 -5.89
CA ALA A 383 14.42 21.71 -6.43
C ALA A 383 14.06 23.19 -6.58
N ASN A 384 13.36 23.57 -7.64
CA ASN A 384 12.92 24.94 -7.90
C ASN A 384 14.04 25.99 -7.78
N GLY A 385 15.26 25.68 -8.24
CA GLY A 385 16.41 26.57 -8.16
C GLY A 385 17.02 26.77 -6.76
N TYR A 386 16.55 26.03 -5.77
CA TYR A 386 17.07 26.01 -4.41
C TYR A 386 17.77 24.69 -4.10
N SER A 387 18.92 24.75 -3.44
CA SER A 387 19.72 23.57 -3.07
C SER A 387 19.74 23.38 -1.55
N THR A 388 19.41 22.18 -1.11
CA THR A 388 19.49 21.79 0.31
C THR A 388 20.95 21.44 0.67
N PRO A 389 21.35 21.55 1.95
CA PRO A 389 22.70 21.21 2.38
C PRO A 389 22.94 19.69 2.41
N GLY A 390 24.20 19.27 2.20
CA GLY A 390 24.67 17.96 2.63
C GLY A 390 25.39 18.09 3.98
N PHE A 391 25.07 17.20 4.94
CA PHE A 391 25.62 17.32 6.29
C PHE A 391 25.54 16.02 7.09
N TRP A 392 26.42 15.90 8.08
CA TRP A 392 26.33 14.86 9.11
C TRP A 392 25.24 15.23 10.13
N ASP A 393 24.23 14.36 10.25
CA ASP A 393 23.04 14.59 11.08
C ASP A 393 23.30 14.23 12.55
N THR A 394 24.24 14.96 13.15
CA THR A 394 24.67 14.83 14.54
C THR A 394 24.93 16.21 15.15
N PRO A 395 24.95 16.37 16.48
CA PRO A 395 25.31 17.64 17.12
C PRO A 395 26.73 18.12 16.81
N SER A 396 27.66 17.20 16.58
CA SER A 396 29.10 17.49 16.40
C SER A 396 29.60 17.19 14.99
N GLY A 397 28.71 17.16 13.98
CA GLY A 397 29.07 16.79 12.61
C GLY A 397 29.65 15.38 12.53
N GLN A 398 30.64 15.16 11.65
CA GLN A 398 31.24 13.84 11.46
C GLN A 398 31.83 13.26 12.76
N ALA A 399 32.39 14.09 13.64
CA ALA A 399 32.98 13.62 14.92
C ALA A 399 31.94 12.97 15.85
N GLY A 400 30.67 13.38 15.76
CA GLY A 400 29.58 12.77 16.52
C GLY A 400 29.01 11.47 15.91
N TRP A 401 29.36 11.19 14.68
CA TRP A 401 28.87 9.99 14.00
C TRP A 401 29.73 8.77 14.42
N THR A 402 29.18 7.64 14.77
CA THR A 402 27.77 7.18 14.75
C THR A 402 27.03 7.46 16.08
N GLY A 403 27.76 7.64 17.18
CA GLY A 403 27.23 7.65 18.56
C GLY A 403 26.14 8.69 18.80
N GLN A 404 26.34 9.91 18.28
CA GLN A 404 25.45 11.06 18.46
C GLN A 404 24.50 11.30 17.29
N ALA A 405 24.44 10.38 16.30
CA ALA A 405 23.52 10.52 15.20
C ALA A 405 22.08 10.53 15.71
N TYR A 406 21.29 11.55 15.32
CA TYR A 406 19.92 11.73 15.79
C TYR A 406 19.03 10.50 15.50
N GLU A 407 19.22 9.88 14.35
CA GLU A 407 18.51 8.64 13.98
C GLU A 407 18.84 7.46 14.92
N LYS A 408 20.11 7.34 15.33
CA LYS A 408 20.54 6.29 16.27
C LYS A 408 19.96 6.55 17.67
N VAL A 409 19.99 7.78 18.12
CA VAL A 409 19.40 8.21 19.39
C VAL A 409 17.88 7.97 19.39
N ALA A 410 17.23 8.14 18.26
CA ALA A 410 15.82 7.84 18.06
C ALA A 410 15.50 6.34 17.97
N GLY A 411 16.50 5.48 17.93
CA GLY A 411 16.27 4.03 17.82
C GLY A 411 15.85 3.54 16.44
N SER A 412 16.31 4.20 15.35
CA SER A 412 15.98 3.78 13.98
C SER A 412 16.43 2.33 13.72
N PRO A 413 15.51 1.43 13.35
CA PRO A 413 15.88 0.06 13.01
C PRO A 413 16.61 -0.04 11.67
N TRP A 414 16.59 1.05 10.87
CA TRP A 414 17.20 1.17 9.57
C TRP A 414 18.52 1.92 9.57
N PHE A 415 18.92 2.48 10.72
CA PHE A 415 20.15 3.26 10.83
C PHE A 415 21.36 2.46 10.38
N TYR A 416 21.39 1.17 10.70
CA TYR A 416 22.52 0.28 10.46
C TYR A 416 22.02 -1.13 10.20
N LYS A 417 22.07 -1.60 8.95
CA LYS A 417 21.45 -2.85 8.56
C LYS A 417 22.22 -3.58 7.45
N ALA A 418 22.31 -4.89 7.55
CA ALA A 418 22.73 -5.73 6.45
C ALA A 418 21.54 -6.15 5.59
N TRP A 419 21.65 -5.98 4.31
CA TRP A 419 20.56 -6.19 3.34
C TRP A 419 20.75 -7.51 2.62
N TYR A 420 19.71 -8.34 2.63
CA TYR A 420 19.66 -9.59 1.92
C TYR A 420 18.21 -9.93 1.57
N LYS A 421 18.00 -10.75 0.55
CA LYS A 421 16.65 -11.18 0.17
C LYS A 421 16.37 -12.53 0.80
N THR A 422 15.31 -12.63 1.61
CA THR A 422 15.08 -13.81 2.40
C THR A 422 13.81 -14.57 2.09
N ARG A 423 12.75 -13.96 1.58
CA ARG A 423 11.48 -14.48 2.08
C ARG A 423 10.32 -14.62 1.12
N SER A 424 10.42 -14.34 -0.11
CA SER A 424 9.26 -14.45 -0.99
C SER A 424 9.19 -15.76 -1.77
N GLY A 425 9.62 -16.87 -1.17
CA GLY A 425 9.68 -18.16 -1.86
C GLY A 425 10.80 -18.24 -2.89
N ASP A 426 11.75 -17.32 -2.83
CA ASP A 426 12.91 -17.29 -3.72
C ASP A 426 13.94 -18.31 -3.23
N SER A 427 14.05 -19.40 -3.94
CA SER A 427 15.02 -20.49 -3.65
C SER A 427 16.48 -20.04 -3.68
N CYS A 428 16.75 -18.82 -4.17
CA CYS A 428 18.09 -18.23 -4.29
C CYS A 428 18.46 -17.35 -3.12
N GLY A 429 17.54 -17.11 -2.18
CA GLY A 429 17.78 -16.34 -0.97
C GLY A 429 18.63 -17.07 0.07
N ARG A 430 19.12 -16.30 1.05
CA ARG A 430 19.79 -16.85 2.26
C ARG A 430 18.94 -16.52 3.49
N SER A 431 19.14 -17.32 4.55
CA SER A 431 18.52 -17.07 5.85
C SER A 431 19.15 -15.92 6.64
N HIS A 432 20.34 -15.45 6.24
CA HIS A 432 21.09 -14.37 6.89
C HIS A 432 22.13 -13.73 5.93
N PRO A 433 22.55 -12.48 6.17
CA PRO A 433 23.54 -11.78 5.34
C PRO A 433 25.01 -12.05 5.74
N TRP A 434 25.27 -12.99 6.63
CA TRP A 434 26.60 -13.28 7.13
C TRP A 434 27.37 -14.19 6.19
N LEU A 435 28.63 -13.88 5.98
CA LEU A 435 29.57 -14.56 5.09
C LEU A 435 30.68 -15.21 5.89
N SER A 436 31.13 -16.36 5.44
CA SER A 436 32.35 -17.01 5.96
C SER A 436 33.61 -16.29 5.46
N SER A 437 34.76 -16.65 6.05
CA SER A 437 36.08 -16.19 5.62
C SER A 437 36.34 -16.50 4.14
N GLU A 438 35.93 -17.67 3.68
CA GLU A 438 36.07 -18.11 2.29
C GLU A 438 35.15 -17.31 1.35
N GLU A 439 33.90 -17.10 1.73
CA GLU A 439 32.96 -16.28 0.94
C GLU A 439 33.40 -14.82 0.83
N MET A 440 34.02 -14.28 1.88
CA MET A 440 34.61 -12.94 1.84
C MET A 440 35.86 -12.89 0.96
N ALA A 441 36.71 -13.92 0.99
CA ALA A 441 37.86 -14.05 0.09
C ALA A 441 37.43 -14.17 -1.38
N ASP A 442 36.31 -14.86 -1.64
CA ASP A 442 35.70 -14.97 -2.98
C ASP A 442 35.25 -13.59 -3.53
N ILE A 443 34.75 -12.71 -2.68
CA ILE A 443 34.44 -11.32 -3.06
C ILE A 443 35.72 -10.53 -3.41
N LEU A 444 36.84 -10.75 -2.68
CA LEU A 444 38.12 -10.14 -3.04
C LEU A 444 38.66 -10.67 -4.36
N ASN A 445 38.46 -11.98 -4.64
CA ASN A 445 38.81 -12.54 -5.95
C ASN A 445 37.96 -11.91 -7.06
N ALA A 446 36.66 -11.67 -6.80
CA ALA A 446 35.81 -10.93 -7.73
C ALA A 446 36.31 -9.51 -7.99
N TRP A 447 36.79 -8.82 -6.95
CA TRP A 447 37.38 -7.50 -7.08
C TRP A 447 38.60 -7.54 -8.01
N VAL A 448 39.52 -8.53 -7.87
CA VAL A 448 40.68 -8.68 -8.78
C VAL A 448 40.23 -8.81 -10.23
N ILE A 449 39.27 -9.66 -10.52
CA ILE A 449 38.75 -9.86 -11.88
C ILE A 449 38.15 -8.58 -12.45
N LEU A 450 37.38 -7.85 -11.65
CA LEU A 450 36.68 -6.64 -12.08
C LEU A 450 37.61 -5.44 -12.32
N PHE A 451 38.72 -5.33 -11.57
CA PHE A 451 39.53 -4.12 -11.55
C PHE A 451 40.99 -4.33 -11.92
N SER A 452 41.52 -5.55 -11.79
CA SER A 452 42.92 -5.86 -12.14
C SER A 452 43.02 -6.71 -13.41
N GLY A 453 41.91 -7.26 -13.88
CA GLY A 453 41.88 -8.14 -15.04
C GLY A 453 42.24 -9.60 -14.71
N GLY A 454 42.48 -10.41 -15.73
CA GLY A 454 42.84 -11.83 -15.59
C GLY A 454 41.66 -12.79 -15.69
N GLY A 455 40.43 -12.28 -15.89
CA GLY A 455 39.22 -13.08 -16.07
C GLY A 455 38.11 -12.35 -16.80
N ASP A 456 37.04 -13.08 -17.09
CA ASP A 456 35.82 -12.55 -17.68
C ASP A 456 34.90 -11.94 -16.60
N SER A 457 34.79 -10.61 -16.61
CA SER A 457 33.93 -9.87 -15.65
C SER A 457 32.47 -10.23 -15.75
N GLY A 458 31.98 -10.69 -16.92
CA GLY A 458 30.62 -11.16 -17.12
C GLY A 458 30.26 -12.44 -16.33
N ARG A 459 31.28 -13.19 -15.92
CA ARG A 459 31.14 -14.38 -15.08
C ARG A 459 31.18 -14.09 -13.56
N VAL A 460 31.37 -12.82 -13.17
CA VAL A 460 31.36 -12.39 -11.75
C VAL A 460 29.92 -12.22 -11.28
N THR A 461 29.25 -13.33 -11.01
CA THR A 461 27.90 -13.40 -10.47
C THR A 461 27.86 -14.44 -9.35
N PRO A 462 26.82 -14.47 -8.51
CA PRO A 462 26.73 -15.46 -7.43
C PRO A 462 26.79 -16.89 -7.99
N GLU A 463 27.50 -17.77 -7.29
CA GLU A 463 27.66 -19.19 -7.64
C GLU A 463 26.37 -19.97 -7.33
N SER A 464 25.28 -19.70 -8.06
CA SER A 464 24.08 -20.51 -7.98
C SER A 464 23.33 -20.48 -9.30
N GLY A 465 22.71 -21.59 -9.68
CA GLY A 465 21.90 -21.68 -10.89
C GLY A 465 20.70 -20.75 -10.93
N CYS A 466 20.37 -20.13 -9.81
CA CYS A 466 19.26 -19.18 -9.68
C CYS A 466 19.44 -17.87 -10.44
N TRP A 467 20.67 -17.50 -10.75
CA TRP A 467 21.00 -16.22 -11.38
C TRP A 467 21.20 -16.34 -12.89
N GLY A 468 21.18 -17.57 -13.38
CA GLY A 468 21.52 -17.86 -14.77
C GLY A 468 22.99 -17.60 -15.10
N GLY A 469 23.34 -17.67 -16.37
CA GLY A 469 24.70 -17.41 -16.84
C GLY A 469 25.67 -18.57 -16.58
N ASN A 470 26.95 -18.25 -16.59
CA ASN A 470 28.05 -19.18 -16.34
C ASN A 470 28.99 -18.59 -15.27
N PRO A 471 28.58 -18.54 -13.98
CA PRO A 471 29.40 -17.98 -12.92
C PRO A 471 30.69 -18.75 -12.73
N TYR A 472 31.76 -18.06 -12.35
CA TYR A 472 32.95 -18.74 -11.87
C TYR A 472 32.65 -19.52 -10.58
N SER A 473 33.22 -20.73 -10.46
CA SER A 473 33.29 -21.38 -9.16
C SER A 473 34.24 -20.61 -8.22
N LYS A 474 34.18 -20.87 -6.92
CA LYS A 474 35.11 -20.26 -5.95
C LYS A 474 36.57 -20.68 -6.24
N GLU A 475 36.78 -21.92 -6.69
CA GLU A 475 38.09 -22.44 -7.04
C GLU A 475 38.67 -21.71 -8.27
N GLU A 476 37.85 -21.53 -9.32
CA GLU A 476 38.27 -20.75 -10.49
C GLU A 476 38.64 -19.33 -10.10
N MET A 477 37.82 -18.65 -9.30
CA MET A 477 38.09 -17.29 -8.84
C MET A 477 39.33 -17.21 -7.94
N ARG A 478 39.52 -18.21 -7.05
CA ARG A 478 40.72 -18.33 -6.21
C ARG A 478 41.98 -18.52 -7.07
N GLY A 479 41.91 -19.28 -8.14
CA GLY A 479 42.99 -19.44 -9.10
C GLY A 479 43.40 -18.11 -9.77
N ILE A 480 42.43 -17.22 -10.01
CA ILE A 480 42.69 -15.89 -10.62
C ILE A 480 43.16 -14.86 -9.58
N GLY A 481 42.40 -14.69 -8.48
CA GLY A 481 42.59 -13.65 -7.49
C GLY A 481 43.60 -13.99 -6.38
N GLY A 482 43.74 -15.28 -6.07
CA GLY A 482 44.70 -15.80 -5.07
C GLY A 482 44.31 -15.56 -3.61
N PHE A 483 43.13 -15.03 -3.30
CA PHE A 483 42.62 -14.89 -1.95
C PHE A 483 41.91 -16.17 -1.54
N ASN A 484 42.25 -16.75 -0.38
CA ASN A 484 41.63 -17.95 0.16
C ASN A 484 41.03 -17.75 1.56
N SER A 485 41.43 -16.67 2.26
CA SER A 485 40.93 -16.37 3.61
C SER A 485 40.97 -14.87 3.91
N VAL A 486 40.06 -14.44 4.76
CA VAL A 486 40.03 -13.13 5.40
C VAL A 486 39.96 -13.33 6.91
N SER A 487 40.86 -12.69 7.66
CA SER A 487 40.91 -12.80 9.13
C SER A 487 40.57 -11.49 9.84
N GLY A 488 40.55 -10.36 9.16
CA GLY A 488 40.22 -9.08 9.77
C GLY A 488 39.83 -8.04 8.74
N VAL A 489 39.10 -7.02 9.18
CA VAL A 489 38.63 -5.93 8.34
C VAL A 489 38.58 -4.62 9.12
N SER A 490 39.04 -3.53 8.49
CA SER A 490 38.88 -2.16 8.98
C SER A 490 38.36 -1.24 7.87
N VAL A 491 37.67 -0.17 8.27
CA VAL A 491 36.96 0.75 7.36
C VAL A 491 37.30 2.18 7.70
N THR A 492 37.53 3.01 6.68
CA THR A 492 37.70 4.47 6.82
C THR A 492 36.55 5.21 6.12
N TYR A 493 36.24 6.41 6.61
CA TYR A 493 35.14 7.22 6.12
C TYR A 493 35.60 8.56 5.58
N GLY A 494 34.99 9.00 4.47
CA GLY A 494 35.17 10.33 3.91
C GLY A 494 34.30 11.39 4.55
N ASN A 495 34.67 12.66 4.43
CA ASN A 495 33.91 13.78 4.96
C ASN A 495 32.55 14.02 4.25
N ASN A 496 32.38 13.42 3.08
CA ASN A 496 31.23 13.57 2.20
C ASN A 496 30.15 12.49 2.44
N GLY A 497 30.17 11.81 3.59
CA GLY A 497 29.15 10.81 3.92
C GLY A 497 29.28 9.49 3.14
N VAL A 498 30.48 9.15 2.69
CA VAL A 498 30.75 7.85 2.04
C VAL A 498 31.82 7.08 2.80
N THR A 499 31.79 5.77 2.68
CA THR A 499 32.91 4.90 3.06
C THR A 499 34.02 5.10 2.07
N ALA A 500 35.23 5.37 2.55
CA ALA A 500 36.39 5.69 1.69
C ALA A 500 37.13 4.42 1.27
N ASN A 501 37.70 3.70 2.23
CA ASN A 501 38.47 2.50 1.97
C ASN A 501 38.15 1.38 2.96
N ILE A 502 38.43 0.16 2.51
CA ILE A 502 38.34 -1.05 3.34
C ILE A 502 39.70 -1.75 3.27
N THR A 503 40.24 -2.09 4.43
CA THR A 503 41.47 -2.84 4.56
C THR A 503 41.17 -4.22 5.13
N PHE A 504 41.54 -5.25 4.39
CA PHE A 504 41.37 -6.65 4.74
C PHE A 504 42.70 -7.25 5.18
N GLN A 505 42.67 -8.07 6.25
CA GLN A 505 43.76 -8.96 6.59
C GLN A 505 43.51 -10.30 5.91
N THR A 506 44.37 -10.71 5.02
CA THR A 506 44.18 -11.87 4.15
C THR A 506 45.38 -12.81 4.17
N ASN A 507 45.27 -13.96 3.54
CA ASN A 507 46.41 -14.87 3.29
C ASN A 507 47.54 -14.21 2.46
N LYS A 508 47.26 -13.10 1.77
CA LYS A 508 48.26 -12.31 0.99
C LYS A 508 48.78 -11.09 1.77
N GLY A 509 48.47 -11.00 3.06
CA GLY A 509 48.76 -9.84 3.89
C GLY A 509 47.65 -8.79 3.86
N SER A 510 47.98 -7.56 4.27
CA SER A 510 47.03 -6.45 4.30
C SER A 510 46.72 -5.96 2.90
N THR A 511 45.44 -5.95 2.52
CA THR A 511 44.94 -5.51 1.21
C THR A 511 43.93 -4.39 1.41
N THR A 512 44.23 -3.20 0.88
CA THR A 512 43.33 -2.03 0.93
C THR A 512 42.69 -1.80 -0.44
N ILE A 513 41.40 -1.69 -0.48
CA ILE A 513 40.64 -1.40 -1.69
C ILE A 513 39.68 -0.22 -1.47
N SER A 514 39.31 0.48 -2.54
CA SER A 514 38.32 1.53 -2.43
C SER A 514 36.96 0.93 -2.02
N ALA A 515 36.22 1.67 -1.20
CA ALA A 515 34.88 1.20 -0.80
C ALA A 515 33.93 1.11 -1.99
N ALA A 516 34.11 1.94 -3.01
CA ALA A 516 33.29 1.89 -4.24
C ALA A 516 33.55 0.58 -5.02
N ASP A 517 34.82 0.18 -5.17
CA ASP A 517 35.19 -1.06 -5.84
C ASP A 517 34.73 -2.28 -5.04
N PHE A 518 34.90 -2.25 -3.71
CA PHE A 518 34.38 -3.29 -2.85
C PHE A 518 32.87 -3.43 -2.99
N LYS A 519 32.13 -2.34 -2.93
CA LYS A 519 30.67 -2.36 -3.08
C LYS A 519 30.25 -2.97 -4.41
N LYS A 520 30.96 -2.65 -5.51
CA LYS A 520 30.68 -3.23 -6.84
C LYS A 520 30.92 -4.74 -6.83
N ALA A 521 32.08 -5.19 -6.37
CA ALA A 521 32.41 -6.61 -6.29
C ALA A 521 31.44 -7.37 -5.37
N PHE A 522 31.15 -6.80 -4.20
CA PHE A 522 30.23 -7.35 -3.23
C PHE A 522 28.81 -7.54 -3.81
N ASN A 523 28.27 -6.49 -4.40
CA ASN A 523 26.90 -6.53 -4.94
C ASN A 523 26.75 -7.47 -6.15
N LEU A 524 27.82 -7.71 -6.90
CA LEU A 524 27.82 -8.66 -8.02
C LEU A 524 28.00 -10.10 -7.56
N ARG A 525 28.91 -10.36 -6.59
CA ARG A 525 29.32 -11.71 -6.26
C ARG A 525 28.68 -12.29 -5.00
N ALA A 526 28.28 -11.45 -4.03
CA ALA A 526 27.79 -11.94 -2.76
C ALA A 526 26.61 -12.91 -2.94
N PRO A 527 26.61 -14.05 -2.21
CA PRO A 527 25.57 -15.05 -2.34
C PRO A 527 24.20 -14.55 -1.82
N GLY A 528 23.12 -15.14 -2.31
CA GLY A 528 21.78 -14.94 -1.73
C GLY A 528 21.24 -13.51 -1.79
N ARG A 529 21.62 -12.74 -2.81
CA ARG A 529 21.23 -11.33 -3.01
C ARG A 529 21.62 -10.41 -1.85
N ILE A 530 22.65 -10.74 -1.09
CA ILE A 530 23.21 -9.82 -0.11
C ILE A 530 23.72 -8.60 -0.87
N SER A 531 23.44 -7.39 -0.37
CA SER A 531 23.84 -6.17 -1.07
C SER A 531 24.09 -5.00 -0.12
N LEU A 532 25.00 -4.13 -0.53
CA LEU A 532 25.22 -2.82 0.05
C LEU A 532 24.32 -1.80 -0.66
N LYS A 533 23.32 -1.28 0.05
CA LYS A 533 22.33 -0.35 -0.50
C LYS A 533 22.82 1.11 -0.52
N SER A 534 23.72 1.49 0.40
CA SER A 534 24.28 2.84 0.45
C SER A 534 25.78 2.88 0.14
N ASN A 535 26.32 4.07 -0.12
CA ASN A 535 27.75 4.31 -0.21
C ASN A 535 28.38 4.57 1.18
N LEU A 536 27.54 4.75 2.20
CA LEU A 536 27.96 4.81 3.58
C LEU A 536 27.63 3.47 4.24
N PHE A 537 28.63 2.65 4.44
CA PHE A 537 28.48 1.35 5.05
C PHE A 537 29.60 1.09 6.05
N ASN A 538 29.26 0.35 7.08
CA ASN A 538 30.19 0.05 8.16
C ASN A 538 30.89 -1.28 7.91
N ARG A 539 31.78 -1.50 8.86
CA ARG A 539 32.57 -2.70 9.05
C ARG A 539 31.82 -3.94 8.59
N ILE A 540 32.56 -4.72 7.96
CA ILE A 540 32.40 -6.15 7.93
C ILE A 540 32.77 -6.61 9.33
N ILE A 541 31.81 -6.89 10.17
CA ILE A 541 32.05 -7.27 11.56
C ILE A 541 32.60 -8.69 11.56
N LEU A 542 33.82 -8.84 12.10
CA LEU A 542 34.31 -10.12 12.49
C LEU A 542 33.61 -10.48 13.80
N LYS A 543 32.82 -11.53 13.81
CA LYS A 543 32.29 -12.09 15.03
C LYS A 543 33.34 -13.11 15.54
N GLU A 544 34.13 -12.69 16.50
CA GLU A 544 34.96 -13.60 17.25
C GLU A 544 34.10 -14.29 18.31
N ASP A 545 34.28 -15.57 18.53
CA ASP A 545 33.70 -16.26 19.66
C ASP A 545 34.16 -15.59 20.94
N ARG A 546 33.30 -14.87 21.62
CA ARG A 546 33.50 -14.46 22.99
C ARG A 546 33.09 -15.63 23.87
N TYR A 547 34.09 -16.37 24.32
CA TYR A 547 33.94 -17.32 25.42
C TYR A 547 33.63 -16.59 26.70
#